data_a870e79a49ab9d6f9d2b1c050acef47f
#
_entry.id   a870e79a49ab9d6f9d2b1c050acef47f
#
_cell.length_a   1.000
_cell.length_b   1.000
_cell.length_c   1.000
_cell.angle_alpha   90.00
_cell.angle_beta   90.00
_cell.angle_gamma   90.00
#
_symmetry.space_group_name_H-M   'P 1'
#
loop_
_entity.id
_entity.type
_entity.pdbx_description
1 polymer ?
#
loop_
_entity_poly.entity_id
_entity_poly.type
_entity_poly.pdbx_seq_one_letter_code
_entity_poly.pdbx_strand_id
1 'polypeptide(L)'
;LHNGPAKYTVPFLNNTRYSAYELSPYDKTLLIDSDFIILNDNLNEYFKIQQPVILGESIQDIYDDKRLGYLDKFISETSIKMRWATTVLFDKSEESEIFFDLVKTVYENYNTFSSIFRFSPLQYRNDVSFSVAEHIMNGFIPASRYYLPSILTTLDRDILHSFENNKFTFLIDENLQENYFLTAISTQNIHIMNKKSLIDRTDKLLDTL
;
A
#
# COMPACT_ATOMS: atom_id res chain seq x y z
N LEU A 1 -4.28 16.10 4.17
CA LEU A 1 -3.56 16.73 3.06
C LEU A 1 -2.43 15.79 2.64
N HIS A 2 -2.39 15.42 1.38
CA HIS A 2 -1.32 14.59 0.82
C HIS A 2 -0.31 15.51 0.12
N ASN A 3 0.92 15.54 0.63
CA ASN A 3 2.01 16.29 0.03
C ASN A 3 2.75 15.37 -0.96
N GLY A 4 2.27 15.31 -2.20
CA GLY A 4 3.07 14.74 -3.29
C GLY A 4 4.18 15.71 -3.72
N PRO A 5 5.14 15.29 -4.56
CA PRO A 5 6.24 16.14 -5.05
C PRO A 5 5.76 17.29 -5.94
N ALA A 6 4.55 17.23 -6.45
CA ALA A 6 3.90 18.38 -7.06
C ALA A 6 3.50 19.36 -5.95
N LYS A 7 3.81 20.65 -6.13
CA LYS A 7 3.52 21.78 -5.23
C LYS A 7 2.02 21.99 -4.89
N TYR A 8 1.20 20.97 -5.03
CA TYR A 8 -0.24 21.02 -4.80
C TYR A 8 -0.61 20.16 -3.60
N THR A 9 -1.18 20.81 -2.60
CA THR A 9 -1.82 20.14 -1.49
C THR A 9 -3.21 19.72 -1.93
N VAL A 10 -3.43 18.44 -2.14
CA VAL A 10 -4.77 17.91 -2.44
C VAL A 10 -5.36 17.24 -1.20
N PRO A 11 -6.69 17.34 -1.00
CA PRO A 11 -7.36 16.59 0.05
C PRO A 11 -7.08 15.08 -0.11
N PHE A 12 -6.72 14.42 0.99
CA PHE A 12 -6.64 12.96 1.00
C PHE A 12 -8.07 12.39 1.10
N LEU A 13 -8.59 11.89 -0.02
CA LEU A 13 -9.97 11.43 -0.13
C LEU A 13 -10.14 9.94 0.24
N ASN A 14 -9.05 9.19 0.41
CA ASN A 14 -9.07 7.75 0.72
C ASN A 14 -8.95 7.48 2.23
N ASN A 15 -9.56 8.31 3.07
CA ASN A 15 -9.51 8.15 4.53
C ASN A 15 -10.60 7.23 5.09
N THR A 16 -11.53 6.76 4.26
CA THR A 16 -12.65 5.88 4.65
C THR A 16 -12.41 4.41 4.28
N ARG A 17 -11.16 3.99 4.11
CA ARG A 17 -10.80 2.64 3.69
C ARG A 17 -11.27 1.55 4.69
N TYR A 18 -11.52 1.94 5.94
CA TYR A 18 -12.15 1.08 6.95
C TYR A 18 -13.57 0.63 6.57
N SER A 19 -14.29 1.39 5.73
CA SER A 19 -15.62 0.99 5.26
C SER A 19 -15.62 -0.13 4.23
N ALA A 20 -14.45 -0.61 3.80
CA ALA A 20 -14.36 -1.65 2.78
C ALA A 20 -15.04 -2.96 3.19
N TYR A 21 -15.03 -3.29 4.48
CA TYR A 21 -15.74 -4.45 5.01
C TYR A 21 -17.25 -4.35 4.80
N GLU A 22 -17.86 -3.23 5.19
CA GLU A 22 -19.29 -3.01 5.03
C GLU A 22 -19.72 -2.95 3.56
N LEU A 23 -18.91 -2.28 2.72
CA LEU A 23 -19.22 -2.02 1.32
C LEU A 23 -19.01 -3.23 0.40
N SER A 24 -18.17 -4.17 0.78
CA SER A 24 -17.94 -5.35 -0.05
C SER A 24 -19.14 -6.30 -0.04
N PRO A 25 -19.66 -6.71 -1.21
CA PRO A 25 -20.75 -7.68 -1.32
C PRO A 25 -20.25 -9.14 -1.35
N TYR A 26 -18.94 -9.39 -1.25
CA TYR A 26 -18.33 -10.69 -1.46
C TYR A 26 -17.92 -11.36 -0.16
N ASP A 27 -17.96 -12.69 -0.11
CA ASP A 27 -17.49 -13.48 1.03
C ASP A 27 -15.99 -13.31 1.28
N LYS A 28 -15.21 -13.06 0.20
CA LYS A 28 -13.78 -12.79 0.26
C LYS A 28 -13.41 -11.67 -0.71
N THR A 29 -12.66 -10.69 -0.24
CA THR A 29 -12.37 -9.47 -0.98
C THR A 29 -10.89 -9.11 -0.93
N LEU A 30 -10.30 -8.89 -2.11
CA LEU A 30 -8.99 -8.25 -2.23
C LEU A 30 -9.20 -6.74 -2.49
N LEU A 31 -8.91 -5.94 -1.49
CA LEU A 31 -8.89 -4.48 -1.58
C LEU A 31 -7.52 -4.03 -2.07
N ILE A 32 -7.47 -3.20 -3.10
CA ILE A 32 -6.23 -2.68 -3.70
C ILE A 32 -6.29 -1.17 -3.89
N ASP A 33 -5.13 -0.52 -3.99
CA ASP A 33 -5.04 0.87 -4.44
C ASP A 33 -5.27 0.96 -5.95
N SER A 34 -5.84 2.08 -6.41
CA SER A 34 -6.15 2.31 -7.83
C SER A 34 -4.92 2.44 -8.73
N ASP A 35 -3.76 2.61 -8.14
CA ASP A 35 -2.45 2.69 -8.79
C ASP A 35 -1.59 1.43 -8.56
N PHE A 36 -2.21 0.35 -8.06
CA PHE A 36 -1.63 -0.99 -8.00
C PHE A 36 -2.08 -1.79 -9.22
N ILE A 37 -1.13 -2.16 -10.08
CA ILE A 37 -1.40 -2.88 -11.31
C ILE A 37 -1.14 -4.38 -11.12
N ILE A 38 -2.13 -5.19 -11.43
CA ILE A 38 -2.04 -6.65 -11.37
C ILE A 38 -1.65 -7.17 -12.77
N LEU A 39 -0.49 -7.81 -12.85
CA LEU A 39 0.03 -8.40 -14.09
C LEU A 39 0.04 -9.94 -14.09
N ASN A 40 -0.11 -10.54 -12.94
CA ASN A 40 -0.11 -11.99 -12.80
C ASN A 40 -1.09 -12.42 -11.70
N ASP A 41 -1.29 -13.71 -11.59
CA ASP A 41 -2.27 -14.36 -10.73
C ASP A 41 -1.72 -14.83 -9.36
N ASN A 42 -0.52 -14.43 -8.98
CA ASN A 42 0.13 -14.89 -7.75
C ASN A 42 -0.68 -14.57 -6.47
N LEU A 43 -1.56 -13.57 -6.52
CA LEU A 43 -2.45 -13.22 -5.41
C LEU A 43 -3.60 -14.22 -5.24
N ASN A 44 -3.93 -15.03 -6.26
CA ASN A 44 -5.05 -15.97 -6.22
C ASN A 44 -4.84 -17.07 -5.16
N GLU A 45 -3.60 -17.48 -4.90
CA GLU A 45 -3.30 -18.51 -3.90
C GLU A 45 -3.69 -18.07 -2.48
N TYR A 46 -3.66 -16.77 -2.20
CA TYR A 46 -4.01 -16.22 -0.89
C TYR A 46 -5.51 -16.34 -0.57
N PHE A 47 -6.36 -16.43 -1.59
CA PHE A 47 -7.80 -16.67 -1.39
C PHE A 47 -8.10 -18.04 -0.76
N LYS A 48 -7.16 -18.98 -0.83
CA LYS A 48 -7.29 -20.32 -0.22
C LYS A 48 -6.90 -20.33 1.27
N ILE A 49 -6.23 -19.27 1.75
CA ILE A 49 -5.75 -19.19 3.13
C ILE A 49 -6.93 -18.87 4.05
N GLN A 50 -7.02 -19.63 5.15
CA GLN A 50 -8.03 -19.47 6.19
C GLN A 50 -7.51 -18.50 7.27
N GLN A 51 -7.31 -17.24 6.90
CA GLN A 51 -6.99 -16.15 7.82
C GLN A 51 -7.94 -14.97 7.50
N PRO A 52 -8.64 -14.43 8.52
CA PRO A 52 -9.68 -13.42 8.33
C PRO A 52 -9.20 -12.18 7.57
N VAL A 53 -8.05 -11.63 7.98
CA VAL A 53 -7.42 -10.48 7.31
C VAL A 53 -5.96 -10.79 7.02
N ILE A 54 -5.54 -10.54 5.79
CA ILE A 54 -4.15 -10.70 5.33
C ILE A 54 -3.71 -9.36 4.74
N LEU A 55 -2.74 -8.70 5.37
CA LEU A 55 -2.20 -7.42 4.95
C LEU A 55 -0.98 -7.59 4.04
N GLY A 56 -0.66 -6.57 3.25
CA GLY A 56 0.64 -6.48 2.56
C GLY A 56 1.78 -6.48 3.57
N GLU A 57 2.76 -7.37 3.40
CA GLU A 57 3.84 -7.56 4.38
C GLU A 57 4.71 -6.30 4.53
N SER A 58 5.17 -5.79 3.39
CA SER A 58 6.11 -4.67 3.28
C SER A 58 6.08 -4.12 1.86
N ILE A 59 6.94 -3.14 1.59
CA ILE A 59 7.25 -2.73 0.21
C ILE A 59 8.68 -3.11 -0.15
N GLN A 60 8.90 -3.24 -1.45
CA GLN A 60 10.20 -3.40 -2.07
C GLN A 60 10.34 -2.38 -3.19
N ASP A 61 11.41 -1.60 -3.19
CA ASP A 61 11.66 -0.66 -4.27
C ASP A 61 12.04 -1.39 -5.56
N ILE A 62 11.56 -0.90 -6.69
CA ILE A 62 11.81 -1.50 -8.02
C ILE A 62 13.31 -1.55 -8.39
N TYR A 63 14.10 -0.68 -7.80
CA TYR A 63 15.51 -0.54 -8.11
C TYR A 63 16.42 -0.96 -6.94
N ASP A 64 16.36 -0.26 -5.81
CA ASP A 64 17.14 -0.55 -4.61
C ASP A 64 16.40 -0.07 -3.35
N ASP A 65 16.17 -0.97 -2.41
CA ASP A 65 15.52 -0.70 -1.13
C ASP A 65 16.24 0.36 -0.26
N LYS A 66 17.46 0.76 -0.62
CA LYS A 66 18.14 1.89 0.01
C LYS A 66 17.48 3.23 -0.29
N ARG A 67 16.69 3.33 -1.37
CA ARG A 67 15.89 4.51 -1.68
C ARG A 67 14.66 4.67 -0.78
N LEU A 68 14.23 3.58 -0.11
CA LEU A 68 13.13 3.60 0.83
C LEU A 68 13.54 4.28 2.14
N GLY A 69 12.68 5.17 2.61
CA GLY A 69 12.85 5.83 3.90
C GLY A 69 12.51 4.91 5.08
N TYR A 70 12.85 5.36 6.27
CA TYR A 70 12.50 4.64 7.50
C TYR A 70 10.98 4.50 7.66
N LEU A 71 10.22 5.55 7.37
CA LEU A 71 8.75 5.57 7.45
C LEU A 71 8.04 4.74 6.37
N ASP A 72 8.79 4.13 5.46
CA ASP A 72 8.27 3.13 4.53
C ASP A 72 8.29 1.72 5.14
N LYS A 73 9.09 1.51 6.20
CA LYS A 73 9.31 0.22 6.87
C LYS A 73 8.69 0.16 8.27
N PHE A 74 8.59 1.30 8.95
CA PHE A 74 8.09 1.41 10.31
C PHE A 74 7.18 2.62 10.45
N ILE A 75 6.21 2.58 11.37
CA ILE A 75 5.33 3.73 11.61
C ILE A 75 6.03 4.87 12.35
N SER A 76 7.09 4.57 13.12
CA SER A 76 8.01 5.53 13.73
C SER A 76 9.34 4.88 14.11
N GLU A 77 10.35 5.66 14.48
CA GLU A 77 11.70 5.18 14.82
C GLU A 77 11.76 4.16 15.97
N THR A 78 10.75 4.14 16.83
CA THR A 78 10.74 3.29 18.03
C THR A 78 9.49 2.43 18.12
N SER A 79 8.80 2.22 17.00
CA SER A 79 7.51 1.57 16.99
C SER A 79 7.47 0.32 16.10
N ILE A 80 6.28 -0.07 15.70
CA ILE A 80 5.98 -1.31 14.98
C ILE A 80 6.29 -1.20 13.49
N LYS A 81 6.43 -2.36 12.83
CA LYS A 81 6.56 -2.42 11.37
C LYS A 81 5.33 -1.83 10.68
N MET A 82 5.57 -1.13 9.58
CA MET A 82 4.52 -0.70 8.67
C MET A 82 4.00 -1.91 7.89
N ARG A 83 2.67 -2.07 7.89
CA ARG A 83 1.95 -2.93 6.96
C ARG A 83 1.36 -2.04 5.88
N TRP A 84 1.46 -2.49 4.64
CA TRP A 84 0.98 -1.67 3.55
C TRP A 84 -0.46 -2.02 3.20
N ALA A 85 -1.34 -1.03 3.38
CA ALA A 85 -2.75 -1.15 3.06
C ALA A 85 -3.04 -1.06 1.55
N THR A 86 -2.01 -0.93 0.71
CA THR A 86 -2.12 -1.01 -0.76
C THR A 86 -2.81 -2.30 -1.21
N THR A 87 -2.54 -3.41 -0.50
CA THR A 87 -3.22 -4.67 -0.73
C THR A 87 -3.71 -5.25 0.60
N VAL A 88 -4.99 -5.54 0.70
CA VAL A 88 -5.63 -6.15 1.88
C VAL A 88 -6.61 -7.22 1.41
N LEU A 89 -6.40 -8.44 1.80
CA LEU A 89 -7.35 -9.53 1.58
C LEU A 89 -8.12 -9.79 2.87
N PHE A 90 -9.44 -9.86 2.82
CA PHE A 90 -10.29 -10.14 3.98
C PHE A 90 -11.52 -10.97 3.61
N ASP A 91 -12.07 -11.67 4.59
CA ASP A 91 -13.34 -12.39 4.48
C ASP A 91 -14.46 -11.70 5.28
N LYS A 92 -15.67 -12.26 5.27
CA LYS A 92 -16.84 -11.75 5.99
C LYS A 92 -17.00 -12.35 7.39
N SER A 93 -15.90 -12.73 8.03
CA SER A 93 -15.92 -13.23 9.41
C SER A 93 -16.08 -12.09 10.44
N GLU A 94 -16.48 -12.47 11.66
CA GLU A 94 -16.56 -11.56 12.81
C GLU A 94 -15.19 -10.95 13.13
N GLU A 95 -14.12 -11.73 12.99
CA GLU A 95 -12.74 -11.25 13.20
C GLU A 95 -12.36 -10.16 12.20
N SER A 96 -12.79 -10.28 10.96
CA SER A 96 -12.59 -9.23 9.96
C SER A 96 -13.39 -7.98 10.29
N GLU A 97 -14.64 -8.11 10.76
CA GLU A 97 -15.45 -6.99 11.22
C GLU A 97 -14.77 -6.23 12.35
N ILE A 98 -14.33 -6.95 13.38
CA ILE A 98 -13.57 -6.38 14.52
C ILE A 98 -12.31 -5.67 14.04
N PHE A 99 -11.59 -6.25 13.08
CA PHE A 99 -10.39 -5.62 12.52
C PHE A 99 -10.69 -4.27 11.87
N PHE A 100 -11.72 -4.20 11.01
CA PHE A 100 -12.09 -2.95 10.34
C PHE A 100 -12.66 -1.91 11.31
N ASP A 101 -13.36 -2.33 12.36
CA ASP A 101 -13.78 -1.45 13.45
C ASP A 101 -12.58 -0.89 14.24
N LEU A 102 -11.53 -1.68 14.44
CA LEU A 102 -10.26 -1.19 15.01
C LEU A 102 -9.60 -0.18 14.07
N VAL A 103 -9.54 -0.44 12.76
CA VAL A 103 -9.01 0.53 11.79
C VAL A 103 -9.77 1.86 11.86
N LYS A 104 -11.10 1.81 11.94
CA LYS A 104 -11.97 2.99 12.13
C LYS A 104 -11.67 3.69 13.46
N THR A 105 -11.55 2.93 14.54
CA THR A 105 -11.22 3.45 15.88
C THR A 105 -9.88 4.19 15.88
N VAL A 106 -8.87 3.63 15.20
CA VAL A 106 -7.56 4.28 15.06
C VAL A 106 -7.69 5.56 14.23
N TYR A 107 -8.46 5.55 13.14
CA TYR A 107 -8.73 6.73 12.33
C TYR A 107 -9.40 7.85 13.14
N GLU A 108 -10.46 7.55 13.86
CA GLU A 108 -11.24 8.52 14.64
C GLU A 108 -10.43 9.08 15.83
N ASN A 109 -9.48 8.31 16.36
CA ASN A 109 -8.64 8.68 17.50
C ASN A 109 -7.16 8.81 17.11
N TYR A 110 -6.86 9.24 15.88
CA TYR A 110 -5.52 9.21 15.30
C TYR A 110 -4.47 9.93 16.14
N ASN A 111 -4.81 11.08 16.75
CA ASN A 111 -3.91 11.82 17.65
C ASN A 111 -3.56 11.03 18.93
N THR A 112 -4.50 10.29 19.48
CA THR A 112 -4.26 9.45 20.66
C THR A 112 -3.31 8.32 20.34
N PHE A 113 -3.57 7.61 19.22
CA PHE A 113 -2.70 6.53 18.76
C PHE A 113 -1.32 7.04 18.33
N SER A 114 -1.23 8.25 17.78
CA SER A 114 0.06 8.86 17.46
C SER A 114 0.93 9.06 18.72
N SER A 115 0.33 9.43 19.83
CA SER A 115 1.03 9.58 21.10
C SER A 115 1.50 8.24 21.66
N ILE A 116 0.70 7.18 21.52
CA ILE A 116 1.04 5.82 22.00
C ILE A 116 2.15 5.20 21.15
N PHE A 117 2.01 5.26 19.82
CA PHE A 117 2.91 4.61 18.87
C PHE A 117 3.98 5.54 18.30
N ARG A 118 4.02 6.81 18.74
CA ARG A 118 5.03 7.83 18.41
C ARG A 118 5.20 8.13 16.93
N PHE A 119 4.10 8.10 16.16
CA PHE A 119 4.11 8.55 14.78
C PHE A 119 3.60 9.99 14.64
N SER A 120 3.86 10.63 13.49
CA SER A 120 3.39 11.99 13.22
C SER A 120 1.88 12.01 12.93
N PRO A 121 1.07 12.80 13.65
CA PRO A 121 -0.36 12.94 13.37
C PRO A 121 -0.66 13.95 12.26
N LEU A 122 0.34 14.64 11.71
CA LEU A 122 0.15 15.73 10.74
C LEU A 122 -0.50 15.28 9.44
N GLN A 123 -0.30 14.01 9.08
CA GLN A 123 -0.87 13.42 7.89
C GLN A 123 -1.45 12.05 8.23
N TYR A 124 -2.73 11.85 7.94
CA TYR A 124 -3.34 10.53 8.06
C TYR A 124 -2.79 9.58 6.99
N ARG A 125 -2.47 8.35 7.41
CA ARG A 125 -2.07 7.24 6.52
C ARG A 125 -2.88 5.99 6.86
N ASN A 126 -3.51 5.40 5.85
CA ASN A 126 -4.19 4.11 6.01
C ASN A 126 -3.23 3.03 6.51
N ASP A 127 -2.01 2.98 5.97
CA ASP A 127 -0.98 2.01 6.37
C ASP A 127 -0.75 2.00 7.88
N VAL A 128 -0.69 3.19 8.50
CA VAL A 128 -0.53 3.34 9.95
C VAL A 128 -1.74 2.76 10.68
N SER A 129 -2.96 3.12 10.26
CA SER A 129 -4.18 2.64 10.92
C SER A 129 -4.33 1.12 10.83
N PHE A 130 -4.03 0.54 9.66
CA PHE A 130 -4.05 -0.91 9.47
C PHE A 130 -2.96 -1.62 10.27
N SER A 131 -1.75 -1.05 10.34
CA SER A 131 -0.64 -1.60 11.14
C SER A 131 -0.95 -1.59 12.63
N VAL A 132 -1.53 -0.50 13.13
CA VAL A 132 -1.91 -0.38 14.55
C VAL A 132 -3.05 -1.33 14.88
N ALA A 133 -4.08 -1.44 14.02
CA ALA A 133 -5.20 -2.36 14.19
C ALA A 133 -4.72 -3.82 14.24
N GLU A 134 -3.84 -4.22 13.31
CA GLU A 134 -3.22 -5.56 13.31
C GLU A 134 -2.50 -5.83 14.62
N HIS A 135 -1.68 -4.88 15.07
CA HIS A 135 -0.88 -5.03 16.29
C HIS A 135 -1.74 -5.17 17.53
N ILE A 136 -2.82 -4.40 17.64
CA ILE A 136 -3.78 -4.50 18.75
C ILE A 136 -4.49 -5.85 18.71
N MET A 137 -5.01 -6.24 17.54
CA MET A 137 -5.75 -7.50 17.38
C MET A 137 -4.91 -8.73 17.70
N ASN A 138 -3.61 -8.66 17.43
CA ASN A 138 -2.64 -9.71 17.75
C ASN A 138 -2.11 -9.65 19.20
N GLY A 139 -2.74 -8.88 20.09
CA GLY A 139 -2.32 -8.78 21.48
C GLY A 139 -1.01 -8.03 21.68
N PHE A 140 -0.75 -7.02 20.85
CA PHE A 140 0.46 -6.18 20.85
C PHE A 140 1.75 -6.91 20.49
N ILE A 141 1.63 -7.96 19.67
CA ILE A 141 2.77 -8.68 19.09
C ILE A 141 2.63 -8.82 17.57
N PRO A 142 3.74 -8.91 16.80
CA PRO A 142 3.70 -9.15 15.36
C PRO A 142 3.44 -10.65 15.07
N ALA A 143 2.19 -11.09 15.20
CA ALA A 143 1.83 -12.51 15.23
C ALA A 143 0.95 -12.98 14.08
N SER A 144 0.70 -12.19 13.05
CA SER A 144 -0.03 -12.67 11.88
C SER A 144 0.72 -13.83 11.23
N ARG A 145 0.00 -14.90 10.93
CA ARG A 145 0.58 -16.13 10.37
C ARG A 145 0.95 -15.97 8.90
N TYR A 146 0.12 -15.25 8.16
CA TYR A 146 0.31 -15.01 6.73
C TYR A 146 0.20 -13.53 6.41
N TYR A 147 1.01 -13.11 5.44
CA TYR A 147 0.96 -11.79 4.81
C TYR A 147 0.86 -11.97 3.31
N LEU A 148 0.25 -10.99 2.62
CA LEU A 148 0.39 -10.87 1.17
C LEU A 148 1.85 -10.56 0.84
N PRO A 149 2.32 -10.88 -0.38
CA PRO A 149 3.70 -10.62 -0.78
C PRO A 149 4.09 -9.16 -0.56
N SER A 150 5.39 -8.92 -0.38
CA SER A 150 5.93 -7.56 -0.41
C SER A 150 5.53 -6.89 -1.73
N ILE A 151 5.05 -5.67 -1.62
CA ILE A 151 4.54 -4.89 -2.73
C ILE A 151 5.73 -4.28 -3.46
N LEU A 152 5.95 -4.69 -4.72
CA LEU A 152 6.89 -3.99 -5.57
C LEU A 152 6.35 -2.58 -5.83
N THR A 153 7.16 -1.55 -5.58
CA THR A 153 6.74 -0.16 -5.74
C THR A 153 7.78 0.68 -6.46
N THR A 154 7.31 1.70 -7.15
CA THR A 154 8.16 2.82 -7.59
C THR A 154 8.16 3.91 -6.51
N LEU A 155 9.08 4.86 -6.59
CA LEU A 155 8.97 6.12 -5.87
C LEU A 155 8.14 7.13 -6.68
N ASP A 156 7.65 8.16 -6.01
CA ASP A 156 6.84 9.23 -6.61
C ASP A 156 7.60 10.06 -7.67
N ARG A 157 8.93 9.98 -7.69
CA ARG A 157 9.82 10.61 -8.69
C ARG A 157 10.08 9.74 -9.91
N ASP A 158 9.91 8.42 -9.78
CA ASP A 158 10.10 7.50 -10.90
C ASP A 158 9.00 7.71 -11.93
N ILE A 159 9.35 7.72 -13.20
CA ILE A 159 8.42 8.02 -14.29
C ILE A 159 8.12 6.74 -15.07
N LEU A 160 6.86 6.38 -15.18
CA LEU A 160 6.44 5.32 -16.10
C LEU A 160 6.69 5.77 -17.54
N HIS A 161 7.63 5.11 -18.21
CA HIS A 161 8.01 5.43 -19.59
C HIS A 161 7.14 4.69 -20.62
N SER A 162 7.01 3.37 -20.47
CA SER A 162 6.19 2.55 -21.36
C SER A 162 5.69 1.27 -20.68
N PHE A 163 4.65 0.71 -21.29
CA PHE A 163 4.18 -0.65 -21.03
C PHE A 163 4.01 -1.35 -22.38
N GLU A 164 4.77 -2.41 -22.58
CA GLU A 164 4.76 -3.18 -23.83
C GLU A 164 5.05 -4.66 -23.53
N ASN A 165 4.33 -5.56 -24.20
CA ASN A 165 4.53 -7.00 -24.05
C ASN A 165 4.53 -7.48 -22.58
N ASN A 166 3.57 -7.00 -21.80
CA ASN A 166 3.45 -7.30 -20.35
C ASN A 166 4.67 -6.89 -19.52
N LYS A 167 5.36 -5.82 -19.92
CA LYS A 167 6.57 -5.31 -19.32
C LYS A 167 6.51 -3.81 -19.13
N PHE A 168 6.67 -3.38 -17.87
CA PHE A 168 6.84 -1.98 -17.54
C PHE A 168 8.28 -1.52 -17.70
N THR A 169 8.45 -0.29 -18.17
CA THR A 169 9.72 0.39 -18.24
C THR A 169 9.61 1.73 -17.49
N PHE A 170 10.53 1.99 -16.59
CA PHE A 170 10.57 3.21 -15.80
C PHE A 170 11.87 3.96 -15.98
N LEU A 171 11.79 5.28 -15.85
CA LEU A 171 12.94 6.16 -15.62
C LEU A 171 13.09 6.31 -14.11
N ILE A 172 14.21 5.84 -13.58
CA ILE A 172 14.49 5.76 -12.15
C ILE A 172 15.38 6.93 -11.72
N ASP A 173 14.96 7.66 -10.70
CA ASP A 173 15.80 8.67 -10.03
C ASP A 173 16.68 8.00 -8.96
N GLU A 174 17.81 7.43 -9.39
CA GLU A 174 18.68 6.62 -8.54
C GLU A 174 19.13 7.35 -7.27
N ASN A 175 19.57 8.59 -7.42
CA ASN A 175 20.21 9.35 -6.35
C ASN A 175 19.27 10.37 -5.69
N LEU A 176 17.98 10.38 -6.05
CA LEU A 176 17.01 11.40 -5.64
C LEU A 176 17.46 12.83 -6.02
N GLN A 177 18.23 12.96 -7.12
CA GLN A 177 18.84 14.20 -7.63
C GLN A 177 18.52 14.45 -9.10
N GLU A 178 17.40 13.90 -9.57
CA GLU A 178 16.96 14.02 -10.97
C GLU A 178 17.89 13.35 -12.00
N ASN A 179 18.71 12.37 -11.57
CA ASN A 179 19.48 11.49 -12.45
C ASN A 179 18.67 10.23 -12.74
N TYR A 180 18.28 10.02 -13.98
CA TYR A 180 17.37 8.95 -14.36
C TYR A 180 18.10 7.79 -15.01
N PHE A 181 17.75 6.58 -14.58
CA PHE A 181 18.11 5.33 -15.24
C PHE A 181 16.90 4.68 -15.86
N LEU A 182 17.10 4.05 -17.00
CA LEU A 182 16.06 3.21 -17.59
C LEU A 182 16.10 1.85 -16.90
N THR A 183 15.00 1.46 -16.30
CA THR A 183 14.84 0.10 -15.78
C THR A 183 13.57 -0.54 -16.31
N ALA A 184 13.55 -1.85 -16.36
CA ALA A 184 12.42 -2.60 -16.87
C ALA A 184 12.09 -3.77 -15.94
N ILE A 185 10.82 -3.94 -15.64
CA ILE A 185 10.27 -5.11 -14.95
C ILE A 185 9.25 -5.79 -15.85
N SER A 186 9.04 -7.08 -15.63
CA SER A 186 8.05 -7.84 -16.38
C SER A 186 7.30 -8.80 -15.47
N THR A 187 6.01 -8.99 -15.78
CA THR A 187 5.12 -9.97 -15.12
C THR A 187 4.98 -9.84 -13.61
N GLN A 188 5.33 -8.69 -13.04
CA GLN A 188 5.19 -8.45 -11.61
C GLN A 188 4.08 -7.44 -11.32
N ASN A 189 3.28 -7.74 -10.31
CA ASN A 189 2.32 -6.79 -9.77
C ASN A 189 3.08 -5.63 -9.16
N ILE A 190 2.64 -4.39 -9.42
CA ILE A 190 3.41 -3.20 -9.04
C ILE A 190 2.52 -2.04 -8.60
N HIS A 191 2.96 -1.33 -7.58
CA HIS A 191 2.37 -0.08 -7.13
C HIS A 191 3.12 1.11 -7.73
N ILE A 192 2.42 1.92 -8.54
CA ILE A 192 3.02 3.04 -9.28
C ILE A 192 2.72 4.35 -8.55
N MET A 193 3.69 4.82 -7.74
CA MET A 193 3.52 6.02 -6.90
C MET A 193 3.39 7.32 -7.71
N ASN A 194 4.03 7.42 -8.88
CA ASN A 194 3.90 8.59 -9.76
C ASN A 194 2.60 8.53 -10.55
N LYS A 195 1.52 8.98 -9.92
CA LYS A 195 0.17 8.98 -10.51
C LYS A 195 0.07 9.79 -11.81
N LYS A 196 0.84 10.88 -11.92
CA LYS A 196 0.85 11.69 -13.14
C LYS A 196 1.38 10.88 -14.31
N SER A 197 2.52 10.21 -14.16
CA SER A 197 3.07 9.39 -15.23
C SER A 197 2.18 8.19 -15.59
N LEU A 198 1.45 7.66 -14.60
CA LEU A 198 0.46 6.61 -14.84
C LEU A 198 -0.72 7.14 -15.66
N ILE A 199 -1.31 8.27 -15.28
CA ILE A 199 -2.44 8.90 -16.00
C ILE A 199 -2.04 9.25 -17.44
N ASP A 200 -0.86 9.86 -17.63
CA ASP A 200 -0.36 10.23 -18.96
C ASP A 200 -0.15 9.03 -19.89
N ARG A 201 -0.17 7.81 -19.35
CA ARG A 201 0.03 6.54 -20.09
C ARG A 201 -1.20 5.61 -20.08
N THR A 202 -2.27 5.98 -19.36
CA THR A 202 -3.46 5.12 -19.16
C THR A 202 -4.08 4.69 -20.49
N ASP A 203 -4.22 5.59 -21.48
CA ASP A 203 -4.79 5.25 -22.78
C ASP A 203 -4.00 4.14 -23.47
N LYS A 204 -2.67 4.22 -23.42
CA LYS A 204 -1.79 3.18 -23.99
C LYS A 204 -1.82 1.87 -23.21
N LEU A 205 -2.03 1.93 -21.88
CA LEU A 205 -2.21 0.75 -21.05
C LEU A 205 -3.50 0.00 -21.40
N LEU A 206 -4.61 0.72 -21.56
CA LEU A 206 -5.91 0.14 -21.90
C LEU A 206 -5.92 -0.51 -23.29
N ASP A 207 -5.15 0.02 -24.25
CA ASP A 207 -5.01 -0.55 -25.60
C ASP A 207 -4.18 -1.86 -25.63
N THR A 208 -3.48 -2.19 -24.52
CA THR A 208 -2.53 -3.32 -24.46
C THR A 208 -3.00 -4.45 -23.52
N LEU A 209 -4.02 -4.20 -22.69
CA LEU A 209 -4.68 -5.18 -21.82
C LEU A 209 -5.87 -5.84 -22.52
#